data_719fbf07cbf85b9cc6718203ce89f483
#
_entry.id   719fbf07cbf85b9cc6718203ce89f483
#
_cell.length_a   1.000
_cell.length_b   1.000
_cell.length_c   1.000
_cell.angle_alpha   90.00
_cell.angle_beta   90.00
_cell.angle_gamma   90.00
#
_symmetry.space_group_name_H-M   'P 1'
#
loop_
_entity.id
_entity.type
_entity.pdbx_description
1 polymer ?
#
loop_
_entity_poly.entity_id
_entity_poly.type
_entity_poly.pdbx_seq_one_letter_code
_entity_poly.pdbx_strand_id
1 'polypeptide(L)'
;MTTTTEFQLVDINKLVPYANNARTHNKEQILKLRSSLREFGFVNPVIIDREYNVLAGHGRIMAAKEEGITEVPCVYADHLTEAQKKAYILADNRMALDAGWDDELLAVEMEELQNLGFDLGLTGFDESEIADLFDINSDEAKQDDFDVDAELEKPCKSKLGDIWHLGKHTVICGDSTLPETYTALLGDTKVNLVCTDPPYLVNLESTSGKIKNDDLDDEKGYAFLKSAFERFKDAMAKDASIYVFYATSKARVFHDAYEDAGFKVGAGLVWKKDRLVLTRTDWKYIHEPIIWGWRKDGKHIWYGDQKQKTVFEFDRIKNSKEDGCGHPSSKPVPLIAYLISQCTQTNGMVLDGFLGSASTLIACEQLNRVCFGVELEPKFVDVAVERYIKLHDGNFDDVYLIRDGKRMEYSEVEV
;
A
#
# COMPACT_ATOMS: atom_id res chain seq x y z
N MET A 1 32.97 33.50 -11.38
CA MET A 1 33.58 33.96 -10.12
C MET A 1 32.99 33.08 -9.03
N THR A 2 33.76 32.16 -8.50
CA THR A 2 33.40 31.33 -7.34
C THR A 2 33.60 32.17 -6.08
N THR A 3 32.60 32.86 -5.61
CA THR A 3 32.60 33.46 -4.28
C THR A 3 32.37 32.35 -3.26
N THR A 4 33.42 32.03 -2.50
CA THR A 4 33.31 31.18 -1.32
C THR A 4 32.47 31.94 -0.30
N THR A 5 31.26 31.52 -0.07
CA THR A 5 30.34 32.14 0.89
C THR A 5 30.75 31.65 2.28
N GLU A 6 31.35 32.50 3.11
CA GLU A 6 31.69 32.15 4.49
C GLU A 6 30.46 32.20 5.38
N PHE A 7 30.38 31.21 6.22
CA PHE A 7 29.35 31.01 7.21
C PHE A 7 29.79 31.62 8.53
N GLN A 8 28.99 32.51 9.10
CA GLN A 8 29.35 33.15 10.38
C GLN A 8 28.17 33.08 11.37
N LEU A 9 28.49 32.83 12.62
CA LEU A 9 27.52 33.00 13.70
C LEU A 9 27.44 34.48 14.06
N VAL A 10 26.24 35.04 14.07
CA VAL A 10 25.98 36.45 14.36
C VAL A 10 24.96 36.53 15.50
N ASP A 11 25.26 37.42 16.47
CA ASP A 11 24.33 37.75 17.55
C ASP A 11 22.98 38.23 16.94
N ILE A 12 21.90 37.54 17.28
CA ILE A 12 20.55 37.79 16.74
C ILE A 12 20.04 39.21 16.99
N ASN A 13 20.56 39.87 18.03
CA ASN A 13 20.21 41.25 18.38
C ASN A 13 20.86 42.28 17.48
N LYS A 14 21.95 41.93 16.75
CA LYS A 14 22.58 42.79 15.76
C LYS A 14 21.83 42.82 14.44
N LEU A 15 20.96 41.82 14.20
CA LEU A 15 20.25 41.70 12.94
C LEU A 15 19.15 42.77 12.82
N VAL A 16 19.17 43.51 11.71
CA VAL A 16 18.22 44.57 11.40
C VAL A 16 17.20 44.04 10.40
N PRO A 17 15.93 43.82 10.81
CA PRO A 17 14.89 43.40 9.88
C PRO A 17 14.65 44.47 8.79
N TYR A 18 14.46 44.03 7.55
CA TYR A 18 14.15 44.96 6.46
C TYR A 18 12.78 45.61 6.68
N ALA A 19 12.76 46.94 6.86
CA ALA A 19 11.60 47.72 7.26
C ALA A 19 10.42 47.62 6.25
N ASN A 20 10.74 47.44 4.97
CA ASN A 20 9.72 47.32 3.88
C ASN A 20 9.50 45.88 3.46
N ASN A 21 9.66 44.90 4.36
CA ASN A 21 9.37 43.49 4.06
C ASN A 21 7.86 43.33 3.82
N ALA A 22 7.49 43.03 2.57
CA ALA A 22 6.11 42.83 2.18
C ALA A 22 5.53 41.47 2.64
N ARG A 23 6.39 40.54 3.09
CA ARG A 23 5.96 39.21 3.56
C ARG A 23 5.56 39.28 5.03
N THR A 24 4.32 38.89 5.31
CA THR A 24 3.80 38.75 6.67
C THR A 24 4.00 37.32 7.16
N HIS A 25 4.24 37.15 8.46
CA HIS A 25 4.35 35.87 9.11
C HIS A 25 3.24 35.76 10.16
N ASN A 26 2.36 34.77 9.99
CA ASN A 26 1.32 34.48 10.97
C ASN A 26 1.90 33.66 12.15
N LYS A 27 1.15 33.58 13.25
CA LYS A 27 1.58 32.86 14.46
C LYS A 27 1.81 31.36 14.21
N GLU A 28 1.00 30.76 13.38
CA GLU A 28 1.06 29.35 13.05
C GLU A 28 2.35 29.00 12.29
N GLN A 29 2.71 29.81 11.29
CA GLN A 29 3.98 29.67 10.58
C GLN A 29 5.19 29.79 11.53
N ILE A 30 5.14 30.74 12.48
CA ILE A 30 6.23 30.86 13.46
C ILE A 30 6.30 29.62 14.36
N LEU A 31 5.19 29.04 14.78
CA LEU A 31 5.18 27.79 15.54
C LEU A 31 5.78 26.63 14.75
N LYS A 32 5.43 26.46 13.47
CA LYS A 32 6.03 25.45 12.57
C LYS A 32 7.56 25.67 12.44
N LEU A 33 8.01 26.88 12.25
CA LEU A 33 9.44 27.22 12.20
C LEU A 33 10.16 26.94 13.53
N ARG A 34 9.53 27.19 14.68
CA ARG A 34 10.09 26.87 15.99
C ARG A 34 10.26 25.37 16.18
N SER A 35 9.27 24.57 15.85
CA SER A 35 9.34 23.11 15.89
C SER A 35 10.46 22.59 14.98
N SER A 36 10.57 23.10 13.77
CA SER A 36 11.67 22.79 12.84
C SER A 36 13.04 23.14 13.40
N LEU A 37 13.20 24.30 14.06
CA LEU A 37 14.46 24.69 14.68
C LEU A 37 14.85 23.80 15.87
N ARG A 38 13.88 23.29 16.62
CA ARG A 38 14.14 22.36 17.74
C ARG A 38 14.61 21.00 17.24
N GLU A 39 13.99 20.49 16.18
CA GLU A 39 14.29 19.16 15.65
C GLU A 39 15.54 19.13 14.80
N PHE A 40 15.63 20.02 13.83
CA PHE A 40 16.71 20.01 12.82
C PHE A 40 17.85 21.00 13.11
N GLY A 41 17.66 21.88 14.09
CA GLY A 41 18.57 23.00 14.31
C GLY A 41 18.45 24.08 13.22
N PHE A 42 19.42 24.96 13.17
CA PHE A 42 19.46 26.08 12.20
C PHE A 42 20.16 25.64 10.90
N VAL A 43 19.55 24.78 10.11
CA VAL A 43 20.15 24.19 8.90
C VAL A 43 20.25 25.18 7.74
N ASN A 44 19.26 26.08 7.60
CA ASN A 44 19.19 27.03 6.49
C ASN A 44 19.55 28.46 6.99
N PRO A 45 20.69 29.03 6.62
CA PRO A 45 21.21 30.29 7.19
C PRO A 45 20.36 31.52 6.83
N VAL A 46 20.52 32.58 7.58
CA VAL A 46 20.00 33.92 7.30
C VAL A 46 20.93 34.63 6.31
N ILE A 47 20.35 35.28 5.31
CA ILE A 47 21.15 36.09 4.36
C ILE A 47 21.11 37.55 4.80
N ILE A 48 22.31 38.15 4.99
CA ILE A 48 22.49 39.51 5.48
C ILE A 48 23.46 40.31 4.61
N ASP A 49 23.46 41.61 4.79
CA ASP A 49 24.55 42.47 4.32
C ASP A 49 25.54 42.88 5.44
N ARG A 50 26.55 43.67 5.11
CA ARG A 50 27.59 44.12 6.08
C ARG A 50 27.06 44.96 7.22
N GLU A 51 25.96 45.66 7.00
CA GLU A 51 25.28 46.49 8.00
C GLU A 51 24.27 45.63 8.83
N TYR A 52 24.32 44.28 8.71
CA TYR A 52 23.42 43.31 9.35
C TYR A 52 21.94 43.42 8.91
N ASN A 53 21.64 44.08 7.78
CA ASN A 53 20.30 44.11 7.28
C ASN A 53 19.92 42.71 6.74
N VAL A 54 18.77 42.23 7.15
CA VAL A 54 18.27 40.92 6.76
C VAL A 54 17.66 40.98 5.36
N LEU A 55 18.21 40.18 4.45
CA LEU A 55 17.72 40.05 3.07
C LEU A 55 16.78 38.83 2.92
N ALA A 56 17.07 37.71 3.62
CA ALA A 56 16.22 36.53 3.66
C ALA A 56 16.30 35.83 5.02
N GLY A 57 15.16 35.20 5.45
CA GLY A 57 15.09 34.44 6.71
C GLY A 57 14.40 35.16 7.86
N HIS A 58 13.61 36.20 7.62
CA HIS A 58 12.89 36.95 8.67
C HIS A 58 12.09 36.07 9.62
N GLY A 59 11.31 35.11 9.11
CA GLY A 59 10.52 34.19 9.92
C GLY A 59 11.38 33.32 10.81
N ARG A 60 12.54 32.83 10.32
CA ARG A 60 13.49 32.04 11.11
C ARG A 60 14.10 32.84 12.26
N ILE A 61 14.41 34.13 12.05
CA ILE A 61 14.87 35.03 13.12
C ILE A 61 13.78 35.19 14.19
N MET A 62 12.52 35.37 13.78
CA MET A 62 11.39 35.50 14.73
C MET A 62 11.26 34.22 15.57
N ALA A 63 11.26 33.06 14.93
CA ALA A 63 11.21 31.77 15.60
C ALA A 63 12.41 31.55 16.53
N ALA A 64 13.63 31.86 16.09
CA ALA A 64 14.83 31.74 16.89
C ALA A 64 14.82 32.63 18.14
N LYS A 65 14.29 33.86 18.03
CA LYS A 65 14.12 34.75 19.19
C LYS A 65 13.16 34.19 20.23
N GLU A 66 12.06 33.59 19.77
CA GLU A 66 11.10 32.94 20.69
C GLU A 66 11.65 31.65 21.32
N GLU A 67 12.60 30.97 20.66
CA GLU A 67 13.31 29.81 21.21
C GLU A 67 14.51 30.21 22.10
N GLY A 68 14.80 31.52 22.26
CA GLY A 68 15.90 32.00 23.08
C GLY A 68 17.27 31.75 22.45
N ILE A 69 17.35 31.54 21.15
CA ILE A 69 18.62 31.40 20.41
C ILE A 69 19.29 32.75 20.33
N THR A 70 20.53 32.85 20.78
CA THR A 70 21.28 34.11 20.86
C THR A 70 22.17 34.39 19.66
N GLU A 71 22.62 33.34 18.97
CA GLU A 71 23.43 33.43 17.76
C GLU A 71 22.85 32.61 16.64
N VAL A 72 22.80 33.15 15.43
CA VAL A 72 22.27 32.50 14.26
C VAL A 72 23.26 32.44 13.11
N PRO A 73 23.27 31.37 12.32
CA PRO A 73 24.17 31.28 11.19
C PRO A 73 23.74 32.24 10.07
N CYS A 74 24.68 33.05 9.61
CA CYS A 74 24.46 34.06 8.58
C CYS A 74 25.42 33.90 7.41
N VAL A 75 24.95 34.28 6.25
CA VAL A 75 25.69 34.37 5.00
C VAL A 75 25.65 35.81 4.52
N TYR A 76 26.81 36.38 4.18
CA TYR A 76 26.90 37.74 3.68
C TYR A 76 26.73 37.82 2.17
N ALA A 77 25.79 38.62 1.70
CA ALA A 77 25.56 38.91 0.28
C ALA A 77 26.17 40.27 -0.16
N ASP A 78 27.44 40.44 0.15
CA ASP A 78 28.20 41.72 -0.04
C ASP A 78 28.38 42.11 -1.51
N HIS A 79 28.24 41.20 -2.41
CA HIS A 79 28.39 41.41 -3.85
C HIS A 79 27.18 42.06 -4.51
N LEU A 80 26.05 42.22 -3.78
CA LEU A 80 24.84 42.81 -4.31
C LEU A 80 24.82 44.33 -4.16
N THR A 81 24.44 45.01 -5.21
CA THR A 81 24.08 46.43 -5.16
C THR A 81 22.77 46.66 -4.42
N GLU A 82 22.49 47.88 -3.95
CA GLU A 82 21.24 48.20 -3.24
C GLU A 82 19.97 47.87 -4.05
N ALA A 83 19.99 48.04 -5.37
CA ALA A 83 18.88 47.65 -6.24
C ALA A 83 18.73 46.12 -6.30
N GLN A 84 19.87 45.39 -6.36
CA GLN A 84 19.88 43.93 -6.36
C GLN A 84 19.41 43.33 -5.03
N LYS A 85 19.78 43.93 -3.87
CA LYS A 85 19.29 43.53 -2.57
C LYS A 85 17.76 43.59 -2.49
N LYS A 86 17.16 44.72 -2.92
CA LYS A 86 15.70 44.90 -2.96
C LYS A 86 15.03 43.90 -3.90
N ALA A 87 15.57 43.72 -5.11
CA ALA A 87 15.05 42.73 -6.07
C ALA A 87 15.15 41.29 -5.52
N TYR A 88 16.28 40.96 -4.85
CA TYR A 88 16.47 39.65 -4.24
C TYR A 88 15.44 39.34 -3.15
N ILE A 89 15.15 40.28 -2.24
CA ILE A 89 14.16 40.12 -1.19
C ILE A 89 12.78 39.78 -1.81
N LEU A 90 12.40 40.46 -2.90
CA LEU A 90 11.13 40.17 -3.58
C LEU A 90 11.15 38.84 -4.31
N ALA A 91 12.25 38.54 -5.01
CA ALA A 91 12.41 37.29 -5.77
C ALA A 91 12.41 36.06 -4.87
N ASP A 92 13.18 36.07 -3.76
CA ASP A 92 13.24 34.97 -2.78
C ASP A 92 11.85 34.66 -2.20
N ASN A 93 11.10 35.70 -1.85
CA ASN A 93 9.74 35.53 -1.35
C ASN A 93 8.76 35.03 -2.42
N ARG A 94 8.92 35.42 -3.69
CA ARG A 94 8.01 35.03 -4.78
C ARG A 94 8.27 33.61 -5.28
N MET A 95 9.52 33.26 -5.53
CA MET A 95 9.90 31.95 -6.06
C MET A 95 9.46 30.80 -5.15
N ALA A 96 9.47 31.01 -3.82
CA ALA A 96 8.96 30.03 -2.88
C ALA A 96 7.46 29.74 -3.00
N LEU A 97 6.68 30.66 -3.63
CA LEU A 97 5.23 30.49 -3.86
C LEU A 97 4.91 29.88 -5.22
N ASP A 98 5.87 29.88 -6.15
CA ASP A 98 5.66 29.38 -7.51
C ASP A 98 5.97 27.88 -7.64
N ALA A 99 6.60 27.27 -6.64
CA ALA A 99 6.81 25.84 -6.58
C ALA A 99 5.55 25.12 -6.10
N GLY A 100 5.20 24.03 -6.77
CA GLY A 100 4.17 23.08 -6.34
C GLY A 100 4.78 21.79 -5.83
N TRP A 101 3.94 20.87 -5.38
CA TRP A 101 4.29 19.51 -5.00
C TRP A 101 3.81 18.54 -6.07
N ASP A 102 4.54 17.47 -6.25
CA ASP A 102 4.06 16.25 -6.86
C ASP A 102 3.43 15.45 -5.72
N ASP A 103 2.10 15.46 -5.66
CA ASP A 103 1.37 14.94 -4.51
C ASP A 103 1.54 13.42 -4.37
N GLU A 104 1.74 12.68 -5.47
CA GLU A 104 2.00 11.24 -5.44
C GLU A 104 3.37 10.94 -4.82
N LEU A 105 4.41 11.64 -5.25
CA LEU A 105 5.75 11.49 -4.67
C LEU A 105 5.81 12.00 -3.23
N LEU A 106 5.12 13.09 -2.94
CA LEU A 106 5.03 13.63 -1.58
C LEU A 106 4.36 12.65 -0.62
N ALA A 107 3.28 11.99 -1.05
CA ALA A 107 2.61 10.98 -0.26
C ALA A 107 3.54 9.79 0.06
N VAL A 108 4.35 9.33 -0.91
CA VAL A 108 5.35 8.27 -0.70
C VAL A 108 6.39 8.68 0.34
N GLU A 109 6.96 9.89 0.24
CA GLU A 109 7.95 10.40 1.19
C GLU A 109 7.36 10.55 2.61
N MET A 110 6.12 11.05 2.72
CA MET A 110 5.40 11.15 4.00
C MET A 110 5.16 9.78 4.62
N GLU A 111 4.81 8.79 3.81
CA GLU A 111 4.61 7.41 4.24
C GLU A 111 5.93 6.77 4.75
N GLU A 112 7.03 6.99 4.04
CA GLU A 112 8.35 6.53 4.49
C GLU A 112 8.76 7.15 5.84
N LEU A 113 8.54 8.46 6.02
CA LEU A 113 8.78 9.14 7.28
C LEU A 113 7.94 8.57 8.42
N GLN A 114 6.65 8.29 8.17
CA GLN A 114 5.76 7.66 9.14
C GLN A 114 6.24 6.25 9.53
N ASN A 115 6.69 5.46 8.54
CA ASN A 115 7.26 4.12 8.78
C ASN A 115 8.55 4.13 9.60
N LEU A 116 9.34 5.21 9.48
CA LEU A 116 10.51 5.45 10.32
C LEU A 116 10.14 5.94 11.73
N GLY A 117 8.86 6.13 12.03
CA GLY A 117 8.37 6.65 13.30
C GLY A 117 8.58 8.15 13.48
N PHE A 118 8.79 8.89 12.39
CA PHE A 118 8.99 10.33 12.42
C PHE A 118 7.65 11.08 12.56
N ASP A 119 7.64 12.16 13.32
CA ASP A 119 6.45 13.01 13.49
C ASP A 119 6.22 13.87 12.23
N LEU A 120 5.21 13.52 11.45
CA LEU A 120 4.88 14.21 10.19
C LEU A 120 4.50 15.69 10.39
N GLY A 121 4.01 16.08 11.56
CA GLY A 121 3.75 17.49 11.89
C GLY A 121 4.99 18.39 11.84
N LEU A 122 6.19 17.80 11.89
CA LEU A 122 7.48 18.51 11.77
C LEU A 122 7.87 18.79 10.30
N THR A 123 7.18 18.19 9.33
CA THR A 123 7.42 18.46 7.89
C THR A 123 6.90 19.81 7.43
N GLY A 124 6.06 20.45 8.25
CA GLY A 124 5.44 21.74 7.94
C GLY A 124 4.04 21.66 7.33
N PHE A 125 3.60 20.47 6.91
CA PHE A 125 2.20 20.22 6.53
C PHE A 125 1.31 20.16 7.78
N ASP A 126 0.05 20.56 7.66
CA ASP A 126 -0.91 20.40 8.74
C ASP A 126 -1.60 19.02 8.68
N GLU A 127 -2.34 18.68 9.74
CA GLU A 127 -3.01 17.38 9.85
C GLU A 127 -4.02 17.13 8.70
N SER A 128 -4.65 18.19 8.19
CA SER A 128 -5.60 18.11 7.08
C SER A 128 -4.86 17.87 5.76
N GLU A 129 -3.78 18.61 5.50
CA GLU A 129 -2.94 18.43 4.32
C GLU A 129 -2.34 17.01 4.28
N ILE A 130 -1.89 16.51 5.43
CA ILE A 130 -1.36 15.13 5.55
C ILE A 130 -2.47 14.09 5.31
N ALA A 131 -3.67 14.31 5.88
CA ALA A 131 -4.81 13.43 5.66
C ALA A 131 -5.23 13.42 4.18
N ASP A 132 -5.29 14.58 3.53
CA ASP A 132 -5.62 14.71 2.11
C ASP A 132 -4.59 14.00 1.22
N LEU A 133 -3.29 14.08 1.56
CA LEU A 133 -2.24 13.35 0.84
C LEU A 133 -2.38 11.82 0.97
N PHE A 134 -2.79 11.34 2.14
CA PHE A 134 -3.05 9.92 2.32
C PHE A 134 -4.40 9.49 1.72
N ASP A 135 -5.38 10.38 1.62
CA ASP A 135 -6.65 10.15 0.92
C ASP A 135 -6.48 10.11 -0.62
N ILE A 136 -5.50 10.81 -1.19
CA ILE A 136 -5.14 10.69 -2.62
C ILE A 136 -4.72 9.25 -2.95
N ASN A 137 -4.09 8.55 -2.01
CA ASN A 137 -3.78 7.11 -2.13
C ASN A 137 -4.99 6.20 -1.85
N SER A 138 -6.13 6.75 -1.39
CA SER A 138 -7.40 6.04 -1.23
C SER A 138 -8.28 6.12 -2.48
N ASP A 139 -7.70 6.36 -3.67
CA ASP A 139 -8.44 6.20 -4.92
C ASP A 139 -9.16 4.85 -4.84
N GLU A 140 -10.49 4.92 -4.78
CA GLU A 140 -11.33 3.73 -4.67
C GLU A 140 -10.95 2.78 -5.81
N ALA A 141 -10.21 1.72 -5.46
CA ALA A 141 -9.83 0.72 -6.45
C ALA A 141 -11.10 0.25 -7.16
N LYS A 142 -11.04 0.26 -8.49
CA LYS A 142 -12.22 0.01 -9.34
C LYS A 142 -12.24 -1.44 -9.81
N GLN A 143 -13.43 -1.97 -9.91
CA GLN A 143 -13.62 -3.25 -10.57
C GLN A 143 -13.24 -3.11 -12.03
N ASP A 144 -12.36 -3.97 -12.51
CA ASP A 144 -12.01 -4.09 -13.94
C ASP A 144 -13.07 -4.84 -14.74
N ASP A 145 -12.99 -4.78 -16.06
CA ASP A 145 -13.87 -5.42 -17.01
C ASP A 145 -13.29 -6.71 -17.62
N PHE A 146 -12.36 -7.39 -16.90
CA PHE A 146 -11.71 -8.59 -17.40
C PHE A 146 -12.67 -9.79 -17.40
N ASP A 147 -12.80 -10.46 -18.54
CA ASP A 147 -13.62 -11.66 -18.71
C ASP A 147 -12.80 -12.93 -18.38
N VAL A 148 -12.89 -13.36 -17.13
CA VAL A 148 -12.18 -14.54 -16.60
C VAL A 148 -12.63 -15.81 -17.34
N ASP A 149 -13.94 -15.96 -17.61
CA ASP A 149 -14.48 -17.16 -18.25
C ASP A 149 -13.96 -17.31 -19.70
N ALA A 150 -13.91 -16.20 -20.45
CA ALA A 150 -13.33 -16.19 -21.79
C ALA A 150 -11.83 -16.54 -21.78
N GLU A 151 -11.09 -16.10 -20.75
CA GLU A 151 -9.66 -16.42 -20.64
C GLU A 151 -9.43 -17.90 -20.32
N LEU A 152 -10.24 -18.51 -19.45
CA LEU A 152 -10.15 -19.92 -19.09
C LEU A 152 -10.42 -20.87 -20.25
N GLU A 153 -11.11 -20.42 -21.32
CA GLU A 153 -11.32 -21.18 -22.54
C GLU A 153 -10.07 -21.25 -23.45
N LYS A 154 -9.10 -20.34 -23.26
CA LYS A 154 -7.87 -20.31 -24.06
C LYS A 154 -6.92 -21.45 -23.69
N PRO A 155 -6.00 -21.82 -24.62
CA PRO A 155 -4.93 -22.75 -24.31
C PRO A 155 -4.01 -22.22 -23.20
N CYS A 156 -3.55 -23.14 -22.32
CA CYS A 156 -2.76 -22.79 -21.15
C CYS A 156 -1.26 -22.64 -21.48
N LYS A 157 -0.65 -21.54 -21.07
CA LYS A 157 0.77 -21.25 -21.19
C LYS A 157 1.57 -21.66 -19.97
N SER A 158 1.01 -21.43 -18.80
CA SER A 158 1.66 -21.71 -17.49
C SER A 158 1.72 -23.19 -17.15
N LYS A 159 2.70 -23.57 -16.35
CA LYS A 159 2.91 -24.93 -15.83
C LYS A 159 3.23 -24.87 -14.34
N LEU A 160 3.00 -25.99 -13.66
CA LEU A 160 3.38 -26.12 -12.25
C LEU A 160 4.89 -25.87 -12.09
N GLY A 161 5.26 -25.02 -11.15
CA GLY A 161 6.63 -24.57 -10.89
C GLY A 161 7.01 -23.24 -11.57
N ASP A 162 6.19 -22.72 -12.49
CA ASP A 162 6.43 -21.45 -13.13
C ASP A 162 6.31 -20.27 -12.17
N ILE A 163 7.22 -19.29 -12.30
CA ILE A 163 7.20 -18.06 -11.53
C ILE A 163 7.09 -16.89 -12.53
N TRP A 164 5.96 -16.20 -12.49
CA TRP A 164 5.72 -15.02 -13.30
C TRP A 164 6.05 -13.75 -12.50
N HIS A 165 6.76 -12.83 -13.15
CA HIS A 165 6.99 -11.47 -12.68
C HIS A 165 6.13 -10.53 -13.51
N LEU A 166 5.32 -9.72 -12.84
CA LEU A 166 4.33 -8.82 -13.41
C LEU A 166 4.59 -7.42 -12.84
N GLY A 167 5.50 -6.66 -13.48
CA GLY A 167 6.04 -5.44 -12.92
C GLY A 167 6.68 -5.70 -11.55
N LYS A 168 6.10 -5.11 -10.50
CA LYS A 168 6.55 -5.30 -9.09
C LYS A 168 5.99 -6.56 -8.42
N HIS A 169 5.02 -7.26 -9.02
CA HIS A 169 4.37 -8.42 -8.44
C HIS A 169 5.03 -9.74 -8.87
N THR A 170 4.80 -10.78 -8.09
CA THR A 170 5.28 -12.13 -8.41
C THR A 170 4.18 -13.15 -8.15
N VAL A 171 3.94 -14.04 -9.13
CA VAL A 171 2.95 -15.11 -9.05
C VAL A 171 3.64 -16.44 -9.33
N ILE A 172 3.42 -17.43 -8.45
CA ILE A 172 3.95 -18.79 -8.64
C ILE A 172 2.81 -19.77 -8.90
N CYS A 173 3.00 -20.62 -9.90
CA CYS A 173 2.14 -21.79 -10.10
C CYS A 173 2.59 -22.90 -9.13
N GLY A 174 1.93 -23.01 -7.96
CA GLY A 174 2.41 -23.86 -6.90
C GLY A 174 1.37 -24.24 -5.86
N ASP A 175 1.72 -25.16 -4.98
CA ASP A 175 0.87 -25.61 -3.88
C ASP A 175 1.13 -24.78 -2.62
N SER A 176 0.08 -24.19 -2.09
CA SER A 176 0.11 -23.31 -0.90
C SER A 176 0.42 -24.04 0.41
N THR A 177 0.43 -25.35 0.42
CA THR A 177 0.79 -26.16 1.61
C THR A 177 2.29 -26.46 1.69
N LEU A 178 3.04 -26.23 0.61
CA LEU A 178 4.43 -26.62 0.47
C LEU A 178 5.41 -25.48 0.83
N PRO A 179 6.38 -25.69 1.71
CA PRO A 179 7.35 -24.64 2.08
C PRO A 179 8.23 -24.18 0.91
N GLU A 180 8.57 -25.07 -0.02
CA GLU A 180 9.36 -24.77 -1.20
C GLU A 180 8.70 -23.74 -2.12
N THR A 181 7.36 -23.71 -2.17
CA THR A 181 6.59 -22.70 -2.93
C THR A 181 6.91 -21.30 -2.41
N TYR A 182 6.92 -21.10 -1.09
CA TYR A 182 7.20 -19.79 -0.48
C TYR A 182 8.69 -19.43 -0.52
N THR A 183 9.57 -20.42 -0.44
CA THR A 183 11.00 -20.19 -0.63
C THR A 183 11.30 -19.67 -2.04
N ALA A 184 10.64 -20.24 -3.06
CA ALA A 184 10.80 -19.81 -4.45
C ALA A 184 10.15 -18.45 -4.71
N LEU A 185 8.98 -18.18 -4.09
CA LEU A 185 8.20 -16.95 -4.29
C LEU A 185 8.81 -15.74 -3.57
N LEU A 186 9.23 -15.91 -2.32
CA LEU A 186 9.56 -14.81 -1.40
C LEU A 186 11.06 -14.73 -1.07
N GLY A 187 11.83 -15.83 -1.20
CA GLY A 187 13.17 -15.90 -0.63
C GLY A 187 13.12 -15.61 0.87
N ASP A 188 13.87 -14.60 1.32
CA ASP A 188 13.90 -14.14 2.73
C ASP A 188 12.89 -13.02 3.04
N THR A 189 12.13 -12.57 2.05
CA THR A 189 11.14 -11.50 2.18
C THR A 189 10.00 -11.90 3.12
N LYS A 190 9.54 -10.97 3.96
CA LYS A 190 8.38 -11.12 4.84
C LYS A 190 7.29 -10.16 4.45
N VAL A 191 6.06 -10.68 4.33
CA VAL A 191 4.90 -9.88 3.91
C VAL A 191 4.26 -9.15 5.09
N ASN A 192 3.65 -7.99 4.80
CA ASN A 192 2.96 -7.13 5.76
C ASN A 192 1.51 -7.58 5.98
N LEU A 193 0.92 -8.27 4.99
CA LEU A 193 -0.45 -8.72 5.01
C LEU A 193 -0.59 -10.04 4.28
N VAL A 194 -1.45 -10.92 4.81
CA VAL A 194 -2.05 -12.02 4.04
C VAL A 194 -3.53 -11.69 3.82
N CYS A 195 -3.99 -11.69 2.57
CA CYS A 195 -5.41 -11.55 2.22
C CYS A 195 -5.76 -12.68 1.26
N THR A 196 -6.58 -13.64 1.71
CA THR A 196 -6.68 -14.90 0.98
C THR A 196 -8.05 -15.57 1.07
N ASP A 197 -8.41 -16.31 0.03
CA ASP A 197 -9.71 -16.97 -0.16
C ASP A 197 -9.51 -18.48 -0.46
N PRO A 198 -9.19 -19.30 0.57
CA PRO A 198 -8.95 -20.73 0.38
C PRO A 198 -10.25 -21.48 0.01
N PRO A 199 -10.15 -22.71 -0.57
CA PRO A 199 -11.31 -23.55 -0.83
C PRO A 199 -12.19 -23.73 0.41
N TYR A 200 -13.52 -23.57 0.24
CA TYR A 200 -14.47 -23.53 1.36
C TYR A 200 -14.91 -24.91 1.87
N LEU A 201 -14.44 -26.00 1.26
CA LEU A 201 -14.78 -27.40 1.60
C LEU A 201 -16.28 -27.71 1.48
N VAL A 202 -16.94 -27.09 0.53
CA VAL A 202 -18.40 -27.22 0.32
C VAL A 202 -18.76 -28.01 -0.95
N ASN A 203 -17.73 -28.53 -1.64
CA ASN A 203 -17.85 -29.27 -2.91
C ASN A 203 -18.67 -28.49 -3.96
N LEU A 204 -18.25 -27.24 -4.18
CA LEU A 204 -18.91 -26.36 -5.14
C LEU A 204 -18.58 -26.82 -6.57
N GLU A 205 -19.62 -27.15 -7.34
CA GLU A 205 -19.48 -27.39 -8.78
C GLU A 205 -19.88 -26.11 -9.53
N SER A 206 -18.95 -25.55 -10.30
CA SER A 206 -19.23 -24.44 -11.18
C SER A 206 -19.28 -24.86 -12.65
N THR A 207 -19.77 -23.99 -13.50
CA THR A 207 -19.73 -24.17 -14.96
C THR A 207 -18.31 -24.23 -15.51
N SER A 208 -17.33 -23.66 -14.77
CA SER A 208 -15.90 -23.65 -15.12
C SER A 208 -15.12 -24.85 -14.53
N GLY A 209 -15.82 -25.82 -13.88
CA GLY A 209 -15.21 -26.99 -13.27
C GLY A 209 -15.27 -27.05 -11.75
N LYS A 210 -14.62 -28.05 -11.15
CA LYS A 210 -14.51 -28.21 -9.70
C LYS A 210 -13.30 -27.41 -9.19
N ILE A 211 -13.50 -26.72 -8.05
CA ILE A 211 -12.40 -26.11 -7.32
C ILE A 211 -11.58 -27.23 -6.67
N LYS A 212 -10.27 -27.25 -6.90
CA LYS A 212 -9.37 -28.22 -6.27
C LYS A 212 -9.44 -28.10 -4.75
N ASN A 213 -9.47 -29.25 -4.06
CA ASN A 213 -9.51 -29.37 -2.60
C ASN A 213 -10.81 -28.84 -1.94
N ASP A 214 -11.84 -28.45 -2.70
CA ASP A 214 -13.13 -28.02 -2.14
C ASP A 214 -14.05 -29.20 -1.73
N ASP A 215 -13.72 -30.42 -2.17
CA ASP A 215 -14.44 -31.65 -1.89
C ASP A 215 -13.87 -32.47 -0.72
N LEU A 216 -12.89 -31.91 0.02
CA LEU A 216 -12.30 -32.56 1.19
C LEU A 216 -13.31 -32.65 2.34
N ASP A 217 -13.29 -33.80 3.05
CA ASP A 217 -14.01 -33.92 4.31
C ASP A 217 -13.40 -33.00 5.40
N ASP A 218 -14.08 -32.87 6.54
CA ASP A 218 -13.69 -31.91 7.58
C ASP A 218 -12.29 -32.22 8.17
N GLU A 219 -11.89 -33.49 8.26
CA GLU A 219 -10.59 -33.88 8.81
C GLU A 219 -9.44 -33.52 7.83
N LYS A 220 -9.60 -33.91 6.56
CA LYS A 220 -8.62 -33.57 5.52
C LYS A 220 -8.59 -32.08 5.23
N GLY A 221 -9.77 -31.44 5.24
CA GLY A 221 -9.89 -29.99 5.08
C GLY A 221 -9.21 -29.22 6.20
N TYR A 222 -9.35 -29.66 7.45
CA TYR A 222 -8.61 -29.09 8.57
C TYR A 222 -7.09 -29.23 8.38
N ALA A 223 -6.60 -30.43 8.02
CA ALA A 223 -5.16 -30.66 7.82
C ALA A 223 -4.60 -29.80 6.67
N PHE A 224 -5.34 -29.68 5.57
CA PHE A 224 -5.01 -28.85 4.43
C PHE A 224 -4.92 -27.35 4.82
N LEU A 225 -5.98 -26.81 5.44
CA LEU A 225 -6.02 -25.41 5.86
C LEU A 225 -4.93 -25.09 6.88
N LYS A 226 -4.74 -25.96 7.88
CA LYS A 226 -3.69 -25.76 8.88
C LYS A 226 -2.31 -25.73 8.25
N SER A 227 -2.01 -26.65 7.30
CA SER A 227 -0.73 -26.65 6.58
C SER A 227 -0.51 -25.35 5.82
N ALA A 228 -1.51 -24.85 5.08
CA ALA A 228 -1.41 -23.58 4.37
C ALA A 228 -1.22 -22.40 5.34
N PHE A 229 -2.00 -22.35 6.43
CA PHE A 229 -1.91 -21.28 7.42
C PHE A 229 -0.56 -21.26 8.15
N GLU A 230 0.04 -22.41 8.41
CA GLU A 230 1.42 -22.49 8.93
C GLU A 230 2.41 -21.85 7.96
N ARG A 231 2.27 -22.08 6.65
CA ARG A 231 3.11 -21.43 5.61
C ARG A 231 2.90 -19.92 5.59
N PHE A 232 1.65 -19.46 5.68
CA PHE A 232 1.37 -18.02 5.77
C PHE A 232 2.05 -17.40 6.99
N LYS A 233 1.96 -18.04 8.16
CA LYS A 233 2.63 -17.57 9.36
C LYS A 233 4.14 -17.46 9.17
N ASP A 234 4.75 -18.45 8.50
CA ASP A 234 6.18 -18.44 8.23
C ASP A 234 6.59 -17.31 7.25
N ALA A 235 5.71 -16.97 6.31
CA ALA A 235 5.91 -15.88 5.33
C ALA A 235 5.69 -14.48 5.92
N MET A 236 4.91 -14.32 6.98
CA MET A 236 4.51 -13.04 7.56
C MET A 236 5.58 -12.41 8.44
N ALA A 237 5.69 -11.08 8.39
CA ALA A 237 6.34 -10.27 9.41
C ALA A 237 5.64 -10.44 10.78
N LYS A 238 6.31 -10.08 11.87
CA LYS A 238 5.73 -10.25 13.23
C LYS A 238 4.60 -9.29 13.54
N ASP A 239 4.49 -8.24 12.79
CA ASP A 239 3.47 -7.17 12.90
C ASP A 239 2.44 -7.19 11.77
N ALA A 240 2.50 -8.21 10.92
CA ALA A 240 1.57 -8.42 9.82
C ALA A 240 0.19 -8.89 10.28
N SER A 241 -0.84 -8.50 9.52
CA SER A 241 -2.22 -8.97 9.65
C SER A 241 -2.56 -10.08 8.65
N ILE A 242 -3.68 -10.77 8.89
CA ILE A 242 -4.22 -11.77 7.97
C ILE A 242 -5.73 -11.67 7.89
N TYR A 243 -6.27 -11.69 6.66
CA TYR A 243 -7.68 -11.88 6.34
C TYR A 243 -7.88 -13.22 5.66
N VAL A 244 -8.86 -13.99 6.15
CA VAL A 244 -9.22 -15.29 5.57
C VAL A 244 -10.72 -15.33 5.32
N PHE A 245 -11.13 -15.44 4.07
CA PHE A 245 -12.51 -15.68 3.70
C PHE A 245 -12.90 -17.13 3.97
N TYR A 246 -14.15 -17.38 4.35
CA TYR A 246 -14.61 -18.74 4.63
C TYR A 246 -16.13 -18.91 4.47
N ALA A 247 -16.60 -20.14 4.37
CA ALA A 247 -18.04 -20.44 4.39
C ALA A 247 -18.55 -20.58 5.82
N THR A 248 -19.69 -19.96 6.14
CA THR A 248 -20.34 -20.05 7.47
C THR A 248 -20.56 -21.50 7.92
N SER A 249 -20.90 -22.42 6.99
CA SER A 249 -21.11 -23.85 7.29
C SER A 249 -19.84 -24.60 7.73
N LYS A 250 -18.66 -24.05 7.46
CA LYS A 250 -17.34 -24.60 7.78
C LYS A 250 -16.57 -23.79 8.83
N ALA A 251 -17.24 -22.84 9.46
CA ALA A 251 -16.63 -21.92 10.42
C ALA A 251 -15.74 -22.61 11.45
N ARG A 252 -16.19 -23.74 12.02
CA ARG A 252 -15.42 -24.49 13.02
C ARG A 252 -14.08 -24.99 12.46
N VAL A 253 -14.10 -25.63 11.29
CA VAL A 253 -12.88 -26.18 10.66
C VAL A 253 -11.87 -25.06 10.37
N PHE A 254 -12.34 -23.92 9.86
CA PHE A 254 -11.51 -22.76 9.58
C PHE A 254 -10.91 -22.14 10.84
N HIS A 255 -11.73 -21.93 11.88
CA HIS A 255 -11.24 -21.35 13.14
C HIS A 255 -10.27 -22.27 13.85
N ASP A 256 -10.56 -23.57 13.95
CA ASP A 256 -9.68 -24.55 14.59
C ASP A 256 -8.32 -24.59 13.85
N ALA A 257 -8.30 -24.70 12.51
CA ALA A 257 -7.09 -24.70 11.70
C ALA A 257 -6.29 -23.38 11.85
N TYR A 258 -6.98 -22.25 11.85
CA TYR A 258 -6.39 -20.92 12.00
C TYR A 258 -5.71 -20.74 13.36
N GLU A 259 -6.38 -21.08 14.44
CA GLU A 259 -5.84 -20.94 15.78
C GLU A 259 -4.70 -21.93 16.07
N ASP A 260 -4.79 -23.16 15.55
CA ASP A 260 -3.78 -24.20 15.70
C ASP A 260 -2.54 -23.96 14.83
N ALA A 261 -2.66 -23.22 13.73
CA ALA A 261 -1.52 -22.71 12.97
C ALA A 261 -0.76 -21.58 13.71
N GLY A 262 -1.31 -21.07 14.82
CA GLY A 262 -0.66 -20.07 15.67
C GLY A 262 -1.11 -18.64 15.43
N PHE A 263 -2.31 -18.46 14.91
CA PHE A 263 -2.95 -17.15 14.76
C PHE A 263 -3.92 -16.83 15.89
N LYS A 264 -4.12 -15.55 16.14
CA LYS A 264 -5.11 -14.99 17.07
C LYS A 264 -6.21 -14.32 16.25
N VAL A 265 -7.47 -14.68 16.53
CA VAL A 265 -8.62 -13.98 15.97
C VAL A 265 -8.73 -12.60 16.62
N GLY A 266 -8.68 -11.55 15.82
CA GLY A 266 -8.88 -10.15 16.22
C GLY A 266 -10.35 -9.76 16.12
N ALA A 267 -10.98 -10.05 14.97
CA ALA A 267 -12.40 -9.84 14.74
C ALA A 267 -12.95 -10.81 13.69
N GLY A 268 -14.24 -11.12 13.80
CA GLY A 268 -15.03 -11.68 12.72
C GLY A 268 -15.65 -10.54 11.92
N LEU A 269 -15.38 -10.52 10.61
CA LEU A 269 -15.90 -9.52 9.68
C LEU A 269 -16.93 -10.13 8.77
N VAL A 270 -17.78 -9.30 8.19
CA VAL A 270 -18.85 -9.73 7.31
C VAL A 270 -18.91 -8.83 6.08
N TRP A 271 -18.64 -9.40 4.92
CA TRP A 271 -18.97 -8.79 3.65
C TRP A 271 -20.44 -9.04 3.32
N LYS A 272 -21.27 -7.99 3.33
CA LYS A 272 -22.66 -8.04 2.88
C LYS A 272 -22.69 -7.76 1.38
N LYS A 273 -23.38 -8.65 0.65
CA LYS A 273 -23.53 -8.59 -0.81
C LYS A 273 -24.78 -7.78 -1.19
N ASP A 274 -24.80 -7.26 -2.42
CA ASP A 274 -25.95 -6.54 -3.00
C ASP A 274 -27.19 -7.42 -3.22
N ARG A 275 -26.98 -8.74 -3.42
CA ARG A 275 -28.04 -9.74 -3.69
C ARG A 275 -27.81 -11.01 -2.92
N LEU A 276 -28.91 -11.72 -2.66
CA LEU A 276 -28.85 -13.06 -2.05
C LEU A 276 -28.22 -14.08 -3.02
N VAL A 277 -27.58 -15.08 -2.43
CA VAL A 277 -27.09 -16.26 -3.16
C VAL A 277 -28.17 -17.32 -3.14
N LEU A 278 -28.53 -17.82 -4.31
CA LEU A 278 -29.49 -18.91 -4.43
C LEU A 278 -28.85 -20.19 -3.87
N THR A 279 -29.37 -20.65 -2.75
CA THR A 279 -28.97 -21.90 -2.09
C THR A 279 -30.19 -22.79 -1.86
N ARG A 280 -29.97 -24.10 -1.61
CA ARG A 280 -31.03 -25.04 -1.28
C ARG A 280 -31.50 -24.94 0.18
N THR A 281 -30.90 -24.07 0.99
CA THR A 281 -31.26 -23.82 2.39
C THR A 281 -32.47 -22.91 2.50
N ASP A 282 -33.24 -22.98 3.59
CA ASP A 282 -34.37 -22.09 3.86
C ASP A 282 -33.94 -20.62 3.97
N TRP A 283 -32.88 -20.35 4.70
CA TRP A 283 -32.24 -19.04 4.78
C TRP A 283 -31.27 -18.85 3.62
N LYS A 284 -31.42 -17.75 2.88
CA LYS A 284 -30.53 -17.41 1.77
C LYS A 284 -29.36 -16.54 2.27
N TYR A 285 -28.17 -16.95 1.91
CA TYR A 285 -26.97 -16.17 2.27
C TYR A 285 -26.91 -14.88 1.45
N ILE A 286 -26.70 -13.76 2.14
CA ILE A 286 -26.45 -12.44 1.57
C ILE A 286 -25.08 -11.91 1.99
N HIS A 287 -24.28 -12.73 2.60
CA HIS A 287 -22.99 -12.33 3.14
C HIS A 287 -21.95 -13.44 3.05
N GLU A 288 -20.69 -13.05 3.16
CA GLU A 288 -19.55 -13.93 3.41
C GLU A 288 -18.81 -13.48 4.67
N PRO A 289 -18.48 -14.40 5.57
CA PRO A 289 -17.67 -14.08 6.74
C PRO A 289 -16.17 -14.08 6.42
N ILE A 290 -15.40 -13.27 7.17
CA ILE A 290 -13.96 -13.15 7.06
C ILE A 290 -13.37 -13.18 8.47
N ILE A 291 -12.34 -14.00 8.69
CA ILE A 291 -11.51 -13.92 9.90
C ILE A 291 -10.46 -12.85 9.68
N TRP A 292 -10.37 -11.88 10.57
CA TRP A 292 -9.24 -10.98 10.67
C TRP A 292 -8.48 -11.23 11.94
N GLY A 293 -7.14 -11.21 11.85
CA GLY A 293 -6.27 -11.35 13.00
C GLY A 293 -4.80 -11.26 12.65
N TRP A 294 -3.95 -11.82 13.52
CA TRP A 294 -2.49 -11.77 13.42
C TRP A 294 -1.85 -12.93 14.17
N ARG A 295 -0.54 -13.06 14.09
CA ARG A 295 0.23 -14.11 14.76
C ARG A 295 0.11 -14.02 16.29
N LYS A 296 -0.04 -15.14 16.99
CA LYS A 296 -0.08 -15.20 18.48
C LYS A 296 1.20 -14.66 19.12
N ASP A 297 2.35 -14.79 18.43
CA ASP A 297 3.68 -14.33 18.87
C ASP A 297 4.06 -12.95 18.33
N GLY A 298 3.10 -12.20 17.79
CA GLY A 298 3.30 -10.92 17.14
C GLY A 298 2.32 -9.83 17.59
N LYS A 299 2.31 -8.76 16.83
CA LYS A 299 1.38 -7.63 16.93
C LYS A 299 0.67 -7.49 15.59
N HIS A 300 -0.13 -6.46 15.44
CA HIS A 300 -0.64 -6.01 14.15
C HIS A 300 -0.45 -4.49 14.05
N ILE A 301 -0.30 -4.02 12.83
CA ILE A 301 -0.34 -2.59 12.49
C ILE A 301 -1.71 -2.31 11.87
N TRP A 302 -2.28 -1.17 12.21
CA TRP A 302 -3.57 -0.72 11.74
C TRP A 302 -3.44 0.71 11.22
N TYR A 303 -3.75 0.90 9.95
CA TYR A 303 -3.71 2.20 9.26
C TYR A 303 -5.11 2.78 9.02
N GLY A 304 -6.15 1.96 9.21
CA GLY A 304 -7.53 2.43 9.12
C GLY A 304 -7.92 3.37 10.25
N ASP A 305 -8.91 4.20 10.02
CA ASP A 305 -9.48 5.06 11.06
C ASP A 305 -10.28 4.25 12.12
N GLN A 306 -10.69 4.91 13.19
CA GLN A 306 -11.47 4.29 14.26
C GLN A 306 -12.97 4.12 13.94
N LYS A 307 -13.41 4.44 12.72
CA LYS A 307 -14.82 4.36 12.30
C LYS A 307 -15.12 3.08 11.51
N GLN A 308 -14.11 2.24 11.26
CA GLN A 308 -14.27 1.00 10.51
C GLN A 308 -15.22 0.05 11.23
N LYS A 309 -16.08 -0.62 10.43
CA LYS A 309 -17.14 -1.49 10.93
C LYS A 309 -16.83 -2.95 10.60
N THR A 310 -17.36 -3.87 11.40
CA THR A 310 -17.22 -5.31 11.15
C THR A 310 -18.16 -5.82 10.07
N VAL A 311 -19.13 -5.02 9.63
CA VAL A 311 -20.04 -5.34 8.51
C VAL A 311 -19.90 -4.22 7.50
N PHE A 312 -19.55 -4.57 6.26
CA PHE A 312 -19.40 -3.65 5.14
C PHE A 312 -20.06 -4.18 3.89
N GLU A 313 -20.46 -3.29 3.00
CA GLU A 313 -21.26 -3.60 1.82
C GLU A 313 -20.41 -3.32 0.58
N PHE A 314 -20.25 -4.34 -0.26
CA PHE A 314 -19.67 -4.22 -1.60
C PHE A 314 -20.49 -5.04 -2.57
N ASP A 315 -20.74 -4.47 -3.74
CA ASP A 315 -21.45 -5.17 -4.81
C ASP A 315 -20.64 -6.37 -5.31
N ARG A 316 -21.33 -7.44 -5.69
CA ARG A 316 -20.71 -8.53 -6.39
C ARG A 316 -20.30 -8.11 -7.80
N ILE A 317 -19.32 -8.80 -8.36
CA ILE A 317 -18.93 -8.60 -9.76
C ILE A 317 -20.16 -8.87 -10.65
N LYS A 318 -20.51 -7.88 -11.49
CA LYS A 318 -21.59 -8.00 -12.47
C LYS A 318 -21.08 -8.74 -13.69
N ASN A 319 -21.56 -9.95 -13.95
CA ASN A 319 -21.24 -10.66 -15.16
C ASN A 319 -22.20 -10.27 -16.29
N SER A 320 -21.66 -10.16 -17.51
CA SER A 320 -22.39 -9.80 -18.74
C SER A 320 -23.36 -10.88 -19.23
N LYS A 321 -23.35 -12.07 -18.64
CA LYS A 321 -24.31 -13.14 -18.95
C LYS A 321 -25.37 -13.12 -17.85
N GLU A 322 -26.57 -12.67 -18.22
CA GLU A 322 -27.78 -12.67 -17.40
C GLU A 322 -27.94 -14.01 -16.65
N ASP A 323 -27.99 -13.95 -15.32
CA ASP A 323 -28.37 -14.98 -14.36
C ASP A 323 -27.59 -16.31 -14.28
N GLY A 324 -26.51 -16.47 -14.98
CA GLY A 324 -25.62 -17.63 -14.88
C GLY A 324 -24.29 -17.25 -14.24
N CYS A 325 -24.09 -17.67 -13.01
CA CYS A 325 -22.87 -17.65 -12.24
C CYS A 325 -21.60 -17.41 -13.07
N GLY A 326 -21.07 -16.18 -13.03
CA GLY A 326 -19.66 -15.99 -13.27
C GLY A 326 -18.87 -16.82 -12.28
N HIS A 327 -17.57 -16.94 -12.45
CA HIS A 327 -16.76 -17.78 -11.56
C HIS A 327 -17.15 -17.49 -10.10
N PRO A 328 -17.75 -18.46 -9.38
CA PRO A 328 -18.48 -18.20 -8.13
C PRO A 328 -17.59 -17.72 -6.99
N SER A 329 -16.27 -17.73 -7.17
CA SER A 329 -15.26 -17.40 -6.17
C SER A 329 -14.53 -16.07 -6.40
N SER A 330 -14.78 -15.34 -7.50
CA SER A 330 -14.09 -14.05 -7.71
C SER A 330 -14.57 -12.99 -6.72
N LYS A 331 -13.63 -12.42 -5.96
CA LYS A 331 -13.92 -11.32 -5.02
C LYS A 331 -13.87 -9.97 -5.75
N PRO A 332 -14.73 -9.01 -5.39
CA PRO A 332 -14.66 -7.66 -5.95
C PRO A 332 -13.31 -6.98 -5.61
N VAL A 333 -12.68 -6.37 -6.61
CA VAL A 333 -11.42 -5.63 -6.41
C VAL A 333 -11.58 -4.53 -5.35
N PRO A 334 -12.67 -3.73 -5.33
CA PRO A 334 -12.86 -2.72 -4.28
C PRO A 334 -12.93 -3.30 -2.85
N LEU A 335 -13.52 -4.49 -2.67
CA LEU A 335 -13.55 -5.15 -1.37
C LEU A 335 -12.15 -5.53 -0.89
N ILE A 336 -11.36 -6.15 -1.76
CA ILE A 336 -10.00 -6.56 -1.44
C ILE A 336 -9.12 -5.34 -1.18
N ALA A 337 -9.24 -4.30 -1.99
CA ALA A 337 -8.53 -3.03 -1.81
C ALA A 337 -8.85 -2.37 -0.47
N TYR A 338 -10.14 -2.33 -0.10
CA TYR A 338 -10.56 -1.84 1.21
C TYR A 338 -9.88 -2.58 2.37
N LEU A 339 -9.81 -3.92 2.31
CA LEU A 339 -9.15 -4.71 3.35
C LEU A 339 -7.64 -4.49 3.38
N ILE A 340 -7.00 -4.41 2.21
CA ILE A 340 -5.56 -4.17 2.06
C ILE A 340 -5.16 -2.82 2.67
N SER A 341 -5.91 -1.76 2.36
CA SER A 341 -5.61 -0.40 2.83
C SER A 341 -5.67 -0.25 4.35
N GLN A 342 -6.46 -1.08 5.06
CA GLN A 342 -6.53 -1.03 6.53
C GLN A 342 -5.26 -1.55 7.22
N CYS A 343 -4.47 -2.39 6.55
CA CYS A 343 -3.34 -3.10 7.16
C CYS A 343 -2.02 -2.94 6.42
N THR A 344 -1.99 -2.17 5.32
CA THR A 344 -0.77 -1.90 4.54
C THR A 344 -0.74 -0.47 4.05
N GLN A 345 0.45 0.01 3.77
CA GLN A 345 0.73 1.28 3.09
C GLN A 345 1.28 1.03 1.68
N THR A 346 1.53 2.10 0.92
CA THR A 346 2.20 2.05 -0.39
C THR A 346 3.48 1.21 -0.31
N ASN A 347 3.75 0.41 -1.34
CA ASN A 347 4.81 -0.60 -1.39
C ASN A 347 4.69 -1.72 -0.33
N GLY A 348 3.65 -1.74 0.48
CA GLY A 348 3.37 -2.83 1.41
C GLY A 348 3.20 -4.16 0.68
N MET A 349 3.77 -5.23 1.24
CA MET A 349 3.80 -6.56 0.63
C MET A 349 2.61 -7.39 1.08
N VAL A 350 1.81 -7.83 0.12
CA VAL A 350 0.58 -8.62 0.33
C VAL A 350 0.77 -10.01 -0.26
N LEU A 351 0.46 -11.03 0.52
CA LEU A 351 0.44 -12.42 0.07
C LEU A 351 -1.01 -12.90 -0.10
N ASP A 352 -1.28 -13.50 -1.24
CA ASP A 352 -2.47 -14.32 -1.45
C ASP A 352 -2.06 -15.76 -1.78
N GLY A 353 -2.36 -16.67 -0.88
CA GLY A 353 -2.00 -18.09 -1.04
C GLY A 353 -2.95 -18.87 -1.96
N PHE A 354 -4.07 -18.28 -2.38
CA PHE A 354 -5.07 -18.88 -3.25
C PHE A 354 -5.59 -17.82 -4.24
N LEU A 355 -4.69 -17.37 -5.13
CA LEU A 355 -4.86 -16.17 -5.95
C LEU A 355 -6.09 -16.20 -6.85
N GLY A 356 -6.47 -17.38 -7.37
CA GLY A 356 -7.63 -17.57 -8.23
C GLY A 356 -7.65 -16.60 -9.40
N SER A 357 -8.72 -15.82 -9.52
CA SER A 357 -8.90 -14.83 -10.58
C SER A 357 -8.05 -13.56 -10.43
N ALA A 358 -7.16 -13.52 -9.45
CA ALA A 358 -6.19 -12.44 -9.21
C ALA A 358 -6.78 -11.09 -8.76
N SER A 359 -7.91 -11.07 -8.08
CA SER A 359 -8.48 -9.83 -7.54
C SER A 359 -7.52 -9.12 -6.56
N THR A 360 -6.76 -9.90 -5.78
CA THR A 360 -5.74 -9.37 -4.85
C THR A 360 -4.59 -8.70 -5.60
N LEU A 361 -4.13 -9.28 -6.71
CA LEU A 361 -3.10 -8.69 -7.56
C LEU A 361 -3.54 -7.34 -8.12
N ILE A 362 -4.76 -7.28 -8.69
CA ILE A 362 -5.31 -6.05 -9.27
C ILE A 362 -5.52 -4.97 -8.21
N ALA A 363 -6.03 -5.34 -7.03
CA ALA A 363 -6.16 -4.41 -5.92
C ALA A 363 -4.80 -3.85 -5.47
N CYS A 364 -3.77 -4.70 -5.37
CA CYS A 364 -2.42 -4.29 -5.03
C CYS A 364 -1.82 -3.33 -6.07
N GLU A 365 -2.04 -3.60 -7.37
CA GLU A 365 -1.53 -2.72 -8.43
C GLU A 365 -2.20 -1.34 -8.34
N GLN A 366 -3.52 -1.29 -8.27
CA GLN A 366 -4.25 -0.02 -8.18
C GLN A 366 -3.94 0.79 -6.91
N LEU A 367 -3.55 0.13 -5.83
CA LEU A 367 -3.18 0.76 -4.56
C LEU A 367 -1.66 0.99 -4.41
N ASN A 368 -0.85 0.74 -5.42
CA ASN A 368 0.61 0.78 -5.30
C ASN A 368 1.21 -0.13 -4.21
N ARG A 369 0.61 -1.31 -4.00
CA ARG A 369 1.15 -2.38 -3.13
C ARG A 369 1.83 -3.45 -3.98
N VAL A 370 2.62 -4.31 -3.34
CA VAL A 370 3.29 -5.44 -4.00
C VAL A 370 2.54 -6.73 -3.69
N CYS A 371 2.10 -7.46 -4.71
CA CYS A 371 1.41 -8.75 -4.55
C CYS A 371 2.37 -9.92 -4.76
N PHE A 372 2.33 -10.87 -3.84
CA PHE A 372 2.89 -12.21 -4.00
C PHE A 372 1.73 -13.21 -4.05
N GLY A 373 1.55 -13.88 -5.17
CA GLY A 373 0.43 -14.79 -5.42
C GLY A 373 0.89 -16.24 -5.53
N VAL A 374 0.14 -17.16 -4.90
CA VAL A 374 0.26 -18.59 -5.13
C VAL A 374 -1.03 -19.10 -5.76
N GLU A 375 -0.92 -19.83 -6.84
CA GLU A 375 -2.06 -20.45 -7.51
C GLU A 375 -1.68 -21.83 -8.03
N LEU A 376 -2.51 -22.83 -7.70
CA LEU A 376 -2.24 -24.23 -8.03
C LEU A 376 -2.61 -24.58 -9.48
N GLU A 377 -3.65 -23.93 -10.01
CA GLU A 377 -4.18 -24.24 -11.33
C GLU A 377 -3.51 -23.35 -12.40
N PRO A 378 -2.73 -23.93 -13.31
CA PRO A 378 -1.98 -23.15 -14.32
C PRO A 378 -2.86 -22.18 -15.14
N LYS A 379 -4.11 -22.54 -15.43
CA LYS A 379 -5.04 -21.65 -16.14
C LYS A 379 -5.37 -20.37 -15.39
N PHE A 380 -5.48 -20.43 -14.06
CA PHE A 380 -5.69 -19.23 -13.25
C PHE A 380 -4.43 -18.38 -13.12
N VAL A 381 -3.24 -18.99 -13.22
CA VAL A 381 -2.00 -18.22 -13.35
C VAL A 381 -2.00 -17.43 -14.66
N ASP A 382 -2.43 -18.03 -15.78
CA ASP A 382 -2.59 -17.31 -17.04
C ASP A 382 -3.63 -16.19 -16.94
N VAL A 383 -4.74 -16.41 -16.25
CA VAL A 383 -5.74 -15.37 -15.93
C VAL A 383 -5.07 -14.20 -15.21
N ALA A 384 -4.23 -14.45 -14.20
CA ALA A 384 -3.55 -13.40 -13.48
C ALA A 384 -2.62 -12.59 -14.38
N VAL A 385 -1.85 -13.25 -15.24
CA VAL A 385 -0.93 -12.63 -16.20
C VAL A 385 -1.68 -11.76 -17.22
N GLU A 386 -2.69 -12.33 -17.86
CA GLU A 386 -3.44 -11.63 -18.92
C GLU A 386 -4.30 -10.47 -18.35
N ARG A 387 -4.81 -10.64 -17.11
CA ARG A 387 -5.56 -9.58 -16.41
C ARG A 387 -4.66 -8.40 -16.06
N TYR A 388 -3.42 -8.67 -15.61
CA TYR A 388 -2.41 -7.65 -15.37
C TYR A 388 -2.04 -6.90 -16.65
N ILE A 389 -1.76 -7.63 -17.75
CA ILE A 389 -1.44 -7.04 -19.07
C ILE A 389 -2.60 -6.17 -19.56
N LYS A 390 -3.84 -6.63 -19.43
CA LYS A 390 -5.02 -5.85 -19.82
C LYS A 390 -5.17 -4.57 -19.00
N LEU A 391 -4.87 -4.60 -17.71
CA LEU A 391 -4.90 -3.42 -16.85
C LEU A 391 -3.91 -2.33 -17.32
N HIS A 392 -2.82 -2.75 -17.96
CA HIS A 392 -1.80 -1.89 -18.55
C HIS A 392 -1.97 -1.68 -20.07
N ASP A 393 -3.23 -1.66 -20.56
CA ASP A 393 -3.57 -1.41 -21.98
C ASP A 393 -2.86 -2.34 -22.97
N GLY A 394 -2.52 -3.56 -22.55
CA GLY A 394 -1.83 -4.56 -23.35
C GLY A 394 -0.31 -4.43 -23.33
N ASN A 395 0.26 -3.55 -22.52
CA ASN A 395 1.71 -3.48 -22.31
C ASN A 395 2.19 -4.65 -21.44
N PHE A 396 3.23 -5.33 -21.90
CA PHE A 396 3.86 -6.47 -21.21
C PHE A 396 5.39 -6.36 -21.13
N ASP A 397 5.94 -5.16 -21.27
CA ASP A 397 7.40 -4.93 -21.25
C ASP A 397 8.05 -5.40 -19.93
N ASP A 398 7.32 -5.31 -18.82
CA ASP A 398 7.77 -5.74 -17.50
C ASP A 398 7.22 -7.13 -17.08
N VAL A 399 6.73 -7.92 -18.05
CA VAL A 399 6.16 -9.25 -17.83
C VAL A 399 7.12 -10.33 -18.32
N TYR A 400 7.56 -11.20 -17.42
CA TYR A 400 8.41 -12.32 -17.78
C TYR A 400 8.18 -13.55 -16.88
N LEU A 401 8.56 -14.70 -17.41
CA LEU A 401 8.45 -16.01 -16.77
C LEU A 401 9.85 -16.52 -16.36
N ILE A 402 9.93 -17.10 -15.17
CA ILE A 402 11.04 -17.98 -14.80
C ILE A 402 10.53 -19.43 -14.80
N ARG A 403 11.03 -20.25 -15.73
CA ARG A 403 10.75 -21.69 -15.86
C ARG A 403 12.05 -22.47 -15.80
N ASP A 404 12.16 -23.44 -14.90
CA ASP A 404 13.38 -24.25 -14.70
C ASP A 404 14.65 -23.39 -14.51
N GLY A 405 14.52 -22.25 -13.80
CA GLY A 405 15.60 -21.31 -13.52
C GLY A 405 16.01 -20.44 -14.73
N LYS A 406 15.28 -20.49 -15.86
CA LYS A 406 15.53 -19.67 -17.04
C LYS A 406 14.47 -18.58 -17.16
N ARG A 407 14.92 -17.35 -17.40
CA ARG A 407 14.04 -16.22 -17.74
C ARG A 407 13.62 -16.32 -19.20
N MET A 408 12.33 -16.13 -19.44
CA MET A 408 11.67 -16.04 -20.75
C MET A 408 10.80 -14.78 -20.76
N GLU A 409 10.92 -13.97 -21.78
CA GLU A 409 10.03 -12.82 -21.96
C GLU A 409 8.62 -13.30 -22.33
N TYR A 410 7.58 -12.52 -21.96
CA TYR A 410 6.18 -12.92 -22.21
C TYR A 410 5.91 -13.36 -23.65
N SER A 411 6.50 -12.63 -24.62
CA SER A 411 6.35 -12.90 -26.06
C SER A 411 7.00 -14.22 -26.52
N GLU A 412 7.89 -14.81 -25.73
CA GLU A 412 8.60 -16.06 -26.04
C GLU A 412 7.89 -17.29 -25.44
N VAL A 413 6.88 -17.08 -24.60
CA VAL A 413 6.16 -18.17 -23.93
C VAL A 413 5.10 -18.75 -24.87
N GLU A 414 5.41 -19.90 -25.42
CA GLU A 414 4.49 -20.67 -26.26
C GLU A 414 3.50 -21.49 -25.41
N VAL A 415 2.33 -21.82 -26.00
CA VAL A 415 1.28 -22.64 -25.45
C VAL A 415 1.70 -24.11 -25.32
#